data_53afb32b573824e3867225b13af43e16
#
_entry.id   53afb32b573824e3867225b13af43e16
#
_cell.length_a   1.000
_cell.length_b   1.000
_cell.length_c   1.000
_cell.angle_alpha   90.00
_cell.angle_beta   90.00
_cell.angle_gamma   90.00
#
_symmetry.space_group_name_H-M   'P 1'
#
loop_
_entity.id
_entity.type
_entity.pdbx_description
1 polymer ?
#
loop_
_entity_poly.entity_id
_entity_poly.type
_entity_poly.pdbx_seq_one_letter_code
_entity_poly.pdbx_strand_id
1 'polypeptide(L)'
;AVLIRLNGWTHLQTRFLPSKLHNTPEKIVDQLRINLQGAQAKFSRIFIGYADCGTGGKIDSLLEEFQVQRLPGAHCYEFFSGKDSFAELMEEEIGSFFLTDFLVEAFDKLVWQGMKIHTHPELLGIYFKHYKKLVYLGQVENVALQTQASEIAERLGLEYEYRFTGYGELGHSLSALATK
;
A
#
# COMPACT_ATOMS: atom_id res chain seq x y z
N ALA A 1 3.26 0.50 11.98
CA ALA A 1 3.78 1.12 13.20
C ALA A 1 2.69 1.86 14.00
N VAL A 2 1.89 2.73 13.36
CA VAL A 2 0.88 3.55 14.05
C VAL A 2 -0.11 2.70 14.84
N LEU A 3 -0.77 1.71 14.21
CA LEU A 3 -1.72 0.80 14.87
C LEU A 3 -1.10 0.06 16.07
N ILE A 4 0.14 -0.43 15.93
CA ILE A 4 0.83 -1.14 17.00
C ILE A 4 1.05 -0.22 18.20
N ARG A 5 1.45 1.01 17.95
CA ARG A 5 1.63 2.01 19.01
C ARG A 5 0.33 2.40 19.68
N LEU A 6 -0.74 2.68 18.90
CA LEU A 6 -2.04 3.09 19.42
C LEU A 6 -2.69 2.00 20.28
N ASN A 7 -2.49 0.73 19.94
CA ASN A 7 -3.03 -0.40 20.69
C ASN A 7 -2.09 -0.96 21.77
N GLY A 8 -0.92 -0.36 21.97
CA GLY A 8 0.04 -0.80 22.98
C GLY A 8 0.60 -2.22 22.77
N TRP A 9 0.63 -2.72 21.53
CA TRP A 9 1.13 -4.06 21.21
C TRP A 9 2.66 -4.12 21.20
N THR A 10 3.27 -3.89 22.36
CA THR A 10 4.74 -3.78 22.52
C THR A 10 5.50 -5.06 22.21
N HIS A 11 4.83 -6.22 22.23
CA HIS A 11 5.40 -7.53 21.87
C HIS A 11 5.51 -7.76 20.37
N LEU A 12 4.83 -6.93 19.53
CA LEU A 12 4.94 -7.01 18.08
C LEU A 12 6.17 -6.24 17.60
N GLN A 13 7.00 -6.90 16.81
CA GLN A 13 8.11 -6.26 16.10
C GLN A 13 7.75 -6.06 14.63
N THR A 14 8.03 -4.86 14.11
CA THR A 14 7.80 -4.55 12.70
C THR A 14 9.12 -4.36 11.96
N ARG A 15 9.18 -4.89 10.75
CA ARG A 15 10.25 -4.64 9.79
C ARG A 15 9.66 -4.12 8.49
N PHE A 16 10.13 -2.96 8.05
CA PHE A 16 9.70 -2.35 6.80
C PHE A 16 10.69 -2.65 5.69
N LEU A 17 10.16 -3.04 4.53
CA LEU A 17 10.96 -3.11 3.32
C LEU A 17 11.12 -1.71 2.72
N PRO A 18 12.18 -1.47 1.92
CA PRO A 18 12.39 -0.18 1.27
C PRO A 18 11.21 0.21 0.38
N SER A 19 10.72 1.43 0.51
CA SER A 19 9.57 1.95 -0.27
C SER A 19 9.78 1.89 -1.78
N LYS A 20 11.04 1.99 -2.26
CA LYS A 20 11.38 1.86 -3.68
C LYS A 20 10.96 0.54 -4.34
N LEU A 21 10.71 -0.50 -3.55
CA LEU A 21 10.20 -1.79 -4.04
C LEU A 21 8.78 -1.66 -4.62
N HIS A 22 8.07 -0.59 -4.27
CA HIS A 22 6.77 -0.28 -4.90
C HIS A 22 6.89 -0.15 -6.43
N ASN A 23 8.01 0.38 -6.91
CA ASN A 23 8.29 0.56 -8.35
C ASN A 23 9.04 -0.63 -8.98
N THR A 24 9.38 -1.64 -8.20
CA THR A 24 10.14 -2.83 -8.66
C THR A 24 9.60 -4.08 -7.96
N PRO A 25 8.30 -4.44 -8.20
CA PRO A 25 7.63 -5.52 -7.48
C PRO A 25 8.32 -6.87 -7.63
N GLU A 26 9.03 -7.09 -8.73
CA GLU A 26 9.84 -8.29 -8.97
C GLU A 26 10.92 -8.54 -7.90
N LYS A 27 11.35 -7.46 -7.20
CA LYS A 27 12.37 -7.55 -6.14
C LYS A 27 11.77 -7.75 -4.74
N ILE A 28 10.44 -7.66 -4.59
CA ILE A 28 9.77 -7.85 -3.30
C ILE A 28 10.02 -9.26 -2.77
N VAL A 29 9.87 -10.26 -3.63
CA VAL A 29 10.00 -11.68 -3.26
C VAL A 29 11.38 -12.00 -2.68
N ASP A 30 12.44 -11.53 -3.34
CA ASP A 30 13.81 -11.75 -2.87
C ASP A 30 14.07 -11.09 -1.52
N GLN A 31 13.57 -9.86 -1.34
CA GLN A 31 13.70 -9.14 -0.07
C GLN A 31 12.89 -9.79 1.05
N LEU A 32 11.69 -10.29 0.75
CA LEU A 32 10.89 -11.06 1.70
C LEU A 32 11.60 -12.35 2.10
N ARG A 33 12.16 -13.11 1.15
CA ARG A 33 12.90 -14.36 1.41
C ARG A 33 14.03 -14.13 2.41
N ILE A 34 14.89 -13.13 2.15
CA ILE A 34 16.00 -12.79 3.05
C ILE A 34 15.51 -12.47 4.45
N ASN A 35 14.41 -11.71 4.57
CA ASN A 35 13.85 -11.33 5.85
C ASN A 35 13.21 -12.50 6.58
N LEU A 36 12.50 -13.38 5.88
CA LEU A 36 11.86 -14.56 6.45
C LEU A 36 12.88 -15.56 6.99
N GLN A 37 13.95 -15.83 6.25
CA GLN A 37 15.05 -16.70 6.70
C GLN A 37 15.64 -16.24 8.03
N GLY A 38 15.84 -14.92 8.21
CA GLY A 38 16.32 -14.36 9.46
C GLY A 38 15.29 -14.26 10.58
N ALA A 39 13.99 -14.28 10.25
CA ALA A 39 12.91 -14.13 11.20
C ALA A 39 12.45 -15.47 11.80
N GLN A 40 12.43 -16.55 11.02
CA GLN A 40 11.94 -17.87 11.48
C GLN A 40 12.69 -18.41 12.71
N ALA A 41 13.98 -18.10 12.82
CA ALA A 41 14.78 -18.52 13.98
C ALA A 41 14.50 -17.71 15.26
N LYS A 42 13.76 -16.58 15.15
CA LYS A 42 13.59 -15.61 16.24
C LYS A 42 12.17 -15.44 16.72
N PHE A 43 11.20 -15.69 15.83
CA PHE A 43 9.79 -15.41 16.09
C PHE A 43 8.95 -16.66 15.87
N SER A 44 8.07 -16.92 16.83
CA SER A 44 7.11 -18.04 16.75
C SER A 44 5.98 -17.79 15.76
N ARG A 45 5.71 -16.52 15.46
CA ARG A 45 4.67 -16.09 14.52
C ARG A 45 5.18 -14.96 13.66
N ILE A 46 4.95 -15.08 12.37
CA ILE A 46 5.33 -14.09 11.36
C ILE A 46 4.10 -13.79 10.52
N PHE A 47 3.90 -12.53 10.20
CA PHE A 47 2.82 -12.07 9.35
C PHE A 47 3.35 -11.06 8.33
N ILE A 48 2.94 -11.19 7.09
CA ILE A 48 3.36 -10.31 6.00
C ILE A 48 2.25 -9.31 5.69
N GLY A 49 2.50 -8.05 5.97
CA GLY A 49 1.61 -6.92 5.67
C GLY A 49 1.69 -6.45 4.22
N TYR A 50 1.68 -7.39 3.26
CA TYR A 50 1.64 -7.12 1.83
C TYR A 50 0.42 -7.80 1.21
N ALA A 51 -0.25 -7.12 0.26
CA ALA A 51 -1.07 -7.76 -0.77
C ALA A 51 -0.15 -8.36 -1.85
N ASP A 52 -0.69 -8.88 -2.96
CA ASP A 52 0.16 -9.37 -4.06
C ASP A 52 1.05 -8.28 -4.67
N CYS A 53 0.53 -7.04 -4.73
CA CYS A 53 1.28 -5.85 -5.15
C CYS A 53 2.00 -6.00 -6.51
N GLY A 54 1.40 -6.73 -7.45
CA GLY A 54 1.93 -6.90 -8.80
C GLY A 54 3.02 -7.97 -8.93
N THR A 55 3.18 -8.83 -7.93
CA THR A 55 4.15 -9.95 -8.01
C THR A 55 3.63 -11.16 -8.79
N GLY A 56 2.34 -11.18 -9.15
CA GLY A 56 1.73 -12.25 -9.92
C GLY A 56 1.71 -13.59 -9.18
N GLY A 57 1.38 -13.57 -7.88
CA GLY A 57 1.30 -14.76 -7.03
C GLY A 57 2.65 -15.27 -6.50
N LYS A 58 3.77 -14.63 -6.84
CA LYS A 58 5.09 -15.07 -6.38
C LYS A 58 5.30 -14.90 -4.87
N ILE A 59 4.62 -13.92 -4.26
CA ILE A 59 4.60 -13.80 -2.79
C ILE A 59 3.93 -15.03 -2.19
N ASP A 60 2.78 -15.46 -2.71
CA ASP A 60 2.04 -16.62 -2.18
C ASP A 60 2.90 -17.89 -2.24
N SER A 61 3.54 -18.16 -3.38
CA SER A 61 4.45 -19.31 -3.52
C SER A 61 5.61 -19.27 -2.51
N LEU A 62 6.17 -18.09 -2.24
CA LEU A 62 7.19 -17.93 -1.20
C LEU A 62 6.63 -18.20 0.19
N LEU A 63 5.45 -17.70 0.50
CA LEU A 63 4.86 -17.82 1.83
C LEU A 63 4.39 -19.24 2.15
N GLU A 64 4.00 -20.03 1.15
CA GLU A 64 3.76 -21.47 1.28
C GLU A 64 5.04 -22.21 1.72
N GLU A 65 6.19 -21.90 1.11
CA GLU A 65 7.50 -22.47 1.46
C GLU A 65 7.84 -22.20 2.94
N PHE A 66 7.52 -21.00 3.44
CA PHE A 66 7.81 -20.57 4.81
C PHE A 66 6.65 -20.81 5.80
N GLN A 67 5.50 -21.31 5.35
CA GLN A 67 4.27 -21.48 6.16
C GLN A 67 3.83 -20.19 6.88
N VAL A 68 3.92 -19.06 6.19
CA VAL A 68 3.59 -17.72 6.69
C VAL A 68 2.36 -17.18 5.97
N GLN A 69 1.54 -16.41 6.66
CA GLN A 69 0.36 -15.76 6.11
C GLN A 69 0.65 -14.30 5.76
N ARG A 70 -0.08 -13.77 4.77
CA ARG A 70 -0.09 -12.36 4.38
C ARG A 70 -1.50 -11.76 4.42
N LEU A 71 -1.57 -10.45 4.23
CA LEU A 71 -2.83 -9.78 3.93
C LEU A 71 -3.42 -10.34 2.61
N PRO A 72 -4.72 -10.64 2.59
CA PRO A 72 -5.40 -11.03 1.35
C PRO A 72 -5.44 -9.86 0.34
N GLY A 73 -5.79 -10.17 -0.88
CA GLY A 73 -6.03 -9.18 -1.94
C GLY A 73 -4.88 -8.99 -2.92
N ALA A 74 -5.22 -8.37 -4.05
CA ALA A 74 -4.29 -8.07 -5.13
C ALA A 74 -3.50 -6.77 -4.87
N HIS A 75 -4.13 -5.79 -4.23
CA HIS A 75 -3.56 -4.47 -3.97
C HIS A 75 -3.81 -3.99 -2.54
N CYS A 76 -2.97 -3.07 -2.07
CA CYS A 76 -3.14 -2.45 -0.76
C CYS A 76 -4.48 -1.69 -0.62
N TYR A 77 -5.01 -1.17 -1.71
CA TYR A 77 -6.32 -0.50 -1.74
C TYR A 77 -7.45 -1.42 -1.29
N GLU A 78 -7.43 -2.67 -1.72
CA GLU A 78 -8.42 -3.68 -1.40
C GLU A 78 -8.46 -3.99 0.10
N PHE A 79 -7.33 -4.15 0.75
CA PHE A 79 -7.33 -4.44 2.18
C PHE A 79 -7.65 -3.22 3.07
N PHE A 80 -7.51 -1.99 2.57
CA PHE A 80 -7.98 -0.81 3.29
C PHE A 80 -9.47 -0.56 3.11
N SER A 81 -9.99 -0.68 1.88
CA SER A 81 -11.39 -0.41 1.57
C SER A 81 -12.34 -1.58 1.85
N GLY A 82 -11.82 -2.79 1.95
CA GLY A 82 -12.58 -4.03 1.85
C GLY A 82 -12.76 -4.46 0.39
N LYS A 83 -12.83 -5.77 0.18
CA LYS A 83 -12.84 -6.37 -1.17
C LYS A 83 -14.03 -5.90 -2.00
N ASP A 84 -15.23 -5.97 -1.43
CA ASP A 84 -16.47 -5.65 -2.15
C ASP A 84 -16.55 -4.15 -2.44
N SER A 85 -16.27 -3.31 -1.45
CA SER A 85 -16.24 -1.85 -1.63
C SER A 85 -15.16 -1.40 -2.63
N PHE A 86 -14.03 -2.11 -2.70
CA PHE A 86 -13.00 -1.79 -3.69
C PHE A 86 -13.40 -2.24 -5.09
N ALA A 87 -14.08 -3.39 -5.23
CA ALA A 87 -14.60 -3.84 -6.51
C ALA A 87 -15.66 -2.86 -7.07
N GLU A 88 -16.62 -2.44 -6.23
CA GLU A 88 -17.60 -1.40 -6.57
C GLU A 88 -16.90 -0.10 -7.00
N LEU A 89 -15.91 0.35 -6.22
CA LEU A 89 -15.13 1.55 -6.51
C LEU A 89 -14.41 1.47 -7.87
N MET A 90 -13.86 0.31 -8.21
CA MET A 90 -13.18 0.09 -9.50
C MET A 90 -14.15 0.07 -10.68
N GLU A 91 -15.39 -0.38 -10.49
CA GLU A 91 -16.44 -0.35 -11.52
C GLU A 91 -17.01 1.06 -11.73
N GLU A 92 -17.27 1.77 -10.63
CA GLU A 92 -17.83 3.13 -10.66
C GLU A 92 -16.82 4.17 -11.18
N GLU A 93 -15.55 3.98 -10.85
CA GLU A 93 -14.51 4.99 -11.03
C GLU A 93 -13.44 4.56 -12.04
N ILE A 94 -13.88 4.06 -13.22
CA ILE A 94 -12.96 3.74 -14.32
C ILE A 94 -12.14 4.98 -14.69
N GLY A 95 -10.81 4.85 -14.63
CA GLY A 95 -9.88 5.96 -14.87
C GLY A 95 -9.50 6.71 -13.59
N SER A 96 -9.64 6.09 -12.43
CA SER A 96 -9.15 6.66 -11.16
C SER A 96 -7.74 6.24 -10.84
N PHE A 97 -6.97 7.20 -10.31
CA PHE A 97 -5.66 7.01 -9.73
C PHE A 97 -5.80 7.01 -8.21
N PHE A 98 -5.42 5.91 -7.57
CA PHE A 98 -5.62 5.74 -6.13
C PHE A 98 -4.36 6.09 -5.33
N LEU A 99 -4.55 6.80 -4.22
CA LEU A 99 -3.51 7.03 -3.21
C LEU A 99 -4.00 6.56 -1.83
N THR A 100 -3.07 6.09 -1.01
CA THR A 100 -3.22 5.84 0.42
C THR A 100 -2.40 6.87 1.19
N ASP A 101 -2.53 6.96 2.53
CA ASP A 101 -1.70 7.85 3.35
C ASP A 101 -0.23 7.72 3.01
N PHE A 102 0.28 6.49 2.93
CA PHE A 102 1.66 6.21 2.56
C PHE A 102 2.03 6.74 1.16
N LEU A 103 1.14 6.58 0.17
CA LEU A 103 1.42 7.04 -1.19
C LEU A 103 1.32 8.55 -1.32
N VAL A 104 0.48 9.22 -0.53
CA VAL A 104 0.46 10.69 -0.44
C VAL A 104 1.79 11.21 0.10
N GLU A 105 2.25 10.68 1.26
CA GLU A 105 3.54 11.06 1.86
C GLU A 105 4.75 10.76 0.96
N ALA A 106 4.70 9.67 0.24
CA ALA A 106 5.80 9.19 -0.60
C ALA A 106 5.68 9.60 -2.07
N PHE A 107 4.67 10.38 -2.46
CA PHE A 107 4.31 10.67 -3.86
C PHE A 107 5.49 11.20 -4.67
N ASP A 108 6.16 12.23 -4.17
CA ASP A 108 7.27 12.83 -4.89
C ASP A 108 8.40 11.84 -5.16
N LYS A 109 8.69 10.99 -4.19
CA LYS A 109 9.77 10.00 -4.31
C LYS A 109 9.39 8.83 -5.22
N LEU A 110 8.18 8.29 -5.07
CA LEU A 110 7.76 7.06 -5.76
C LEU A 110 7.18 7.34 -7.14
N VAL A 111 6.40 8.40 -7.28
CA VAL A 111 5.71 8.74 -8.52
C VAL A 111 6.51 9.80 -9.28
N TRP A 112 6.66 10.99 -8.73
CA TRP A 112 7.24 12.12 -9.45
C TRP A 112 8.70 11.90 -9.86
N GLN A 113 9.53 11.44 -8.94
CA GLN A 113 10.93 11.09 -9.21
C GLN A 113 11.08 9.67 -9.73
N GLY A 114 10.36 8.72 -9.12
CA GLY A 114 10.45 7.31 -9.47
C GLY A 114 10.07 7.01 -10.92
N MET A 115 9.09 7.73 -11.45
CA MET A 115 8.66 7.66 -12.85
C MET A 115 9.36 8.68 -13.76
N LYS A 116 10.37 9.40 -13.24
CA LYS A 116 11.19 10.40 -13.95
C LYS A 116 10.42 11.61 -14.49
N ILE A 117 9.23 11.90 -14.00
CA ILE A 117 8.40 13.04 -14.45
C ILE A 117 9.11 14.36 -14.16
N HIS A 118 9.89 14.44 -13.06
CA HIS A 118 10.65 15.63 -12.68
C HIS A 118 11.73 16.04 -13.70
N THR A 119 12.26 15.08 -14.46
CA THR A 119 13.27 15.32 -15.51
C THR A 119 12.68 15.25 -16.92
N HIS A 120 11.53 14.62 -17.08
CA HIS A 120 10.83 14.39 -18.34
C HIS A 120 9.34 14.73 -18.18
N PRO A 121 8.97 16.04 -18.15
CA PRO A 121 7.59 16.47 -17.96
C PRO A 121 6.60 15.92 -18.99
N GLU A 122 7.08 15.63 -20.19
CA GLU A 122 6.30 15.00 -21.27
C GLU A 122 5.72 13.63 -20.89
N LEU A 123 6.35 12.93 -19.94
CA LEU A 123 5.87 11.64 -19.44
C LEU A 123 4.56 11.77 -18.65
N LEU A 124 4.27 12.94 -18.08
CA LEU A 124 3.01 13.16 -17.36
C LEU A 124 1.81 12.83 -18.24
N GLY A 125 1.76 13.42 -19.45
CA GLY A 125 0.69 13.17 -20.41
C GLY A 125 0.63 11.71 -20.92
N ILE A 126 1.75 10.98 -20.87
CA ILE A 126 1.79 9.57 -21.29
C ILE A 126 1.22 8.68 -20.16
N TYR A 127 1.65 8.90 -18.93
CA TYR A 127 1.24 8.06 -17.81
C TYR A 127 -0.19 8.34 -17.34
N PHE A 128 -0.60 9.62 -17.36
CA PHE A 128 -1.88 10.03 -16.73
C PHE A 128 -2.99 10.36 -17.74
N LYS A 129 -2.78 10.24 -19.05
CA LYS A 129 -3.77 10.58 -20.09
C LYS A 129 -5.13 9.89 -19.97
N HIS A 130 -5.18 8.72 -19.34
CA HIS A 130 -6.41 7.94 -19.17
C HIS A 130 -7.04 8.10 -17.80
N TYR A 131 -6.35 8.77 -16.87
CA TYR A 131 -6.89 9.07 -15.58
C TYR A 131 -7.71 10.36 -15.62
N LYS A 132 -8.80 10.38 -14.88
CA LYS A 132 -9.71 11.54 -14.76
C LYS A 132 -9.74 12.05 -13.32
N LYS A 133 -9.61 11.15 -12.37
CA LYS A 133 -9.79 11.42 -10.94
C LYS A 133 -8.64 10.82 -10.13
N LEU A 134 -8.24 11.53 -9.09
CA LEU A 134 -7.41 11.00 -8.01
C LEU A 134 -8.33 10.72 -6.81
N VAL A 135 -8.38 9.46 -6.39
CA VAL A 135 -9.13 9.02 -5.20
C VAL A 135 -8.14 8.76 -4.07
N TYR A 136 -8.21 9.59 -3.04
CA TYR A 136 -7.42 9.42 -1.83
C TYR A 136 -8.19 8.57 -0.81
N LEU A 137 -7.72 7.35 -0.58
CA LEU A 137 -8.20 6.43 0.42
C LEU A 137 -7.44 6.69 1.73
N GLY A 138 -8.05 7.44 2.65
CA GLY A 138 -7.41 7.85 3.91
C GLY A 138 -7.54 6.79 5.01
N GLN A 139 -6.44 6.42 5.64
CA GLN A 139 -6.42 5.50 6.78
C GLN A 139 -6.53 6.23 8.11
N VAL A 140 -6.15 7.50 8.16
CA VAL A 140 -6.33 8.39 9.31
C VAL A 140 -7.04 9.68 8.89
N GLU A 141 -7.82 10.25 9.77
CA GLU A 141 -8.37 11.59 9.57
C GLU A 141 -7.25 12.62 9.77
N ASN A 142 -6.67 13.10 8.66
CA ASN A 142 -5.55 14.04 8.66
C ASN A 142 -5.74 15.10 7.58
N VAL A 143 -6.08 16.32 8.00
CA VAL A 143 -6.31 17.44 7.09
C VAL A 143 -5.06 17.79 6.27
N ALA A 144 -3.86 17.66 6.83
CA ALA A 144 -2.63 17.95 6.09
C ALA A 144 -2.42 16.94 4.93
N LEU A 145 -2.71 15.65 5.14
CA LEU A 145 -2.65 14.65 4.06
C LEU A 145 -3.74 14.88 3.01
N GLN A 146 -4.94 15.29 3.42
CA GLN A 146 -6.01 15.63 2.47
C GLN A 146 -5.62 16.81 1.59
N THR A 147 -5.05 17.87 2.18
CA THR A 147 -4.53 19.03 1.45
C THR A 147 -3.44 18.61 0.47
N GLN A 148 -2.45 17.83 0.93
CA GLN A 148 -1.37 17.33 0.08
C GLN A 148 -1.90 16.46 -1.06
N ALA A 149 -2.88 15.60 -0.83
CA ALA A 149 -3.49 14.77 -1.87
C ALA A 149 -4.26 15.62 -2.90
N SER A 150 -4.94 16.68 -2.45
CA SER A 150 -5.60 17.64 -3.34
C SER A 150 -4.58 18.39 -4.23
N GLU A 151 -3.46 18.85 -3.65
CA GLU A 151 -2.37 19.48 -4.40
C GLU A 151 -1.75 18.53 -5.42
N ILE A 152 -1.62 17.24 -5.07
CA ILE A 152 -1.18 16.20 -6.01
C ILE A 152 -2.16 16.06 -7.16
N ALA A 153 -3.47 16.03 -6.90
CA ALA A 153 -4.50 15.94 -7.95
C ALA A 153 -4.43 17.13 -8.90
N GLU A 154 -4.32 18.35 -8.36
CA GLU A 154 -4.13 19.57 -9.17
C GLU A 154 -2.88 19.48 -10.04
N ARG A 155 -1.75 19.06 -9.47
CA ARG A 155 -0.47 18.89 -10.18
C ARG A 155 -0.54 17.86 -11.31
N LEU A 156 -1.39 16.84 -11.17
CA LEU A 156 -1.63 15.80 -12.18
C LEU A 156 -2.72 16.20 -13.18
N GLY A 157 -3.46 17.28 -12.93
CA GLY A 157 -4.61 17.70 -13.74
C GLY A 157 -5.83 16.78 -13.57
N LEU A 158 -6.02 16.20 -12.40
CA LEU A 158 -7.08 15.26 -12.08
C LEU A 158 -8.10 15.87 -11.12
N GLU A 159 -9.36 15.42 -11.18
CA GLU A 159 -10.36 15.70 -10.15
C GLU A 159 -9.93 15.03 -8.83
N TYR A 160 -10.27 15.66 -7.69
CA TYR A 160 -9.92 15.14 -6.38
C TYR A 160 -11.13 14.55 -5.67
N GLU A 161 -10.99 13.37 -5.11
CA GLU A 161 -11.98 12.75 -4.22
C GLU A 161 -11.29 12.16 -2.99
N TYR A 162 -11.87 12.41 -1.80
CA TYR A 162 -11.43 11.82 -0.54
C TYR A 162 -12.43 10.77 -0.04
N ARG A 163 -11.93 9.60 0.32
CA ARG A 163 -12.70 8.54 0.99
C ARG A 163 -11.96 8.07 2.23
N PHE A 164 -12.59 8.15 3.37
CA PHE A 164 -12.05 7.58 4.61
C PHE A 164 -12.32 6.09 4.66
N THR A 165 -11.27 5.28 4.77
CA THR A 165 -11.35 3.81 4.84
C THR A 165 -10.93 3.24 6.19
N GLY A 166 -10.19 4.03 6.99
CA GLY A 166 -9.50 3.49 8.14
C GLY A 166 -8.45 2.44 7.73
N TYR A 167 -8.19 1.51 8.62
CA TYR A 167 -7.16 0.48 8.40
C TYR A 167 -7.72 -0.85 7.86
N GLY A 168 -9.04 -0.98 7.68
CA GLY A 168 -9.69 -2.15 7.10
C GLY A 168 -9.16 -3.50 7.62
N GLU A 169 -8.92 -4.43 6.69
CA GLU A 169 -8.40 -5.77 7.00
C GLU A 169 -7.01 -5.78 7.67
N LEU A 170 -6.19 -4.76 7.44
CA LEU A 170 -4.91 -4.63 8.12
C LEU A 170 -5.10 -4.49 9.64
N GLY A 171 -6.11 -3.71 10.06
CA GLY A 171 -6.46 -3.54 11.47
C GLY A 171 -6.91 -4.86 12.10
N HIS A 172 -7.81 -5.58 11.46
CA HIS A 172 -8.32 -6.88 11.91
C HIS A 172 -7.20 -7.93 11.99
N SER A 173 -6.38 -8.05 10.94
CA SER A 173 -5.28 -9.01 10.89
C SER A 173 -4.22 -8.77 11.97
N LEU A 174 -3.84 -7.50 12.20
CA LEU A 174 -2.90 -7.16 13.28
C LEU A 174 -3.50 -7.40 14.67
N SER A 175 -4.78 -7.13 14.86
CA SER A 175 -5.48 -7.45 16.11
C SER A 175 -5.48 -8.95 16.40
N ALA A 176 -5.80 -9.77 15.40
CA ALA A 176 -5.77 -11.22 15.50
C ALA A 176 -4.34 -11.77 15.77
N LEU A 177 -3.32 -11.14 15.20
CA LEU A 177 -1.92 -11.47 15.47
C LEU A 177 -1.52 -11.15 16.91
N ALA A 178 -1.99 -10.02 17.44
CA ALA A 178 -1.61 -9.52 18.77
C ALA A 178 -2.30 -10.27 19.93
N THR A 179 -3.50 -10.83 19.71
CA THR A 179 -4.33 -11.46 20.77
C THR A 179 -4.05 -12.94 20.99
N LYS A 180 -3.22 -13.56 20.20
CA LYS A 180 -2.83 -14.98 20.31
C LYS A 180 -1.34 -15.10 20.64
#